data_064f755f656452ec6d2c3ba2b8726b31
#
_entry.id   064f755f656452ec6d2c3ba2b8726b31
#
_cell.length_a   1.000
_cell.length_b   1.000
_cell.length_c   1.000
_cell.angle_alpha   90.00
_cell.angle_beta   90.00
_cell.angle_gamma   90.00
#
_symmetry.space_group_name_H-M   'P 1'
#
loop_
_entity.id
_entity.type
_entity.pdbx_description
1 polymer ?
#
loop_
_entity_poly.entity_id
_entity_poly.type
_entity_poly.pdbx_seq_one_letter_code
_entity_poly.pdbx_strand_id
1 'polypeptide(L)'
;MKLTVRVISADQHREWITQRSSVSFLQLPEWSNVKVGWKAESLGWFLGSELVGAGLVLYRPVPKIPARSLAYLPEGPDIDWLQQAHPDLAINDWLAPMLAHCRERGAFQVKMGPPVATRRWKADSIKDAMAKWREEEANPPAHLHDVIADWHSVEAQHLSVQLNSRGWIQETANGAGFGDVQPRYVFQIDLRDRTLGEIFAGFNQLWRRNIRKAEKSGVVVSLGQREDLADFHRVYVQTAARDLFTPRALSYFEKMWDELNGAYPGRLTLHIARYQDHVAAATLMVRVGTHAWYSYGASTTADRDVRPSNALQWDMIQLAYSSGCQIYDLRGIADTLNPDDHLFGLVQFKVGTGGFAQEYLGEWDYILRSTWAKAYGLYQARRG
;
A
#
# COMPACT_ATOMS: atom_id res chain seq x y z
N MET A 1 -19.91 10.05 25.96
CA MET A 1 -20.60 8.89 25.29
C MET A 1 -19.59 7.78 25.04
N LYS A 2 -20.01 6.51 25.05
CA LYS A 2 -19.11 5.37 24.87
C LYS A 2 -19.20 4.87 23.41
N LEU A 3 -18.06 4.68 22.74
CA LEU A 3 -18.02 4.04 21.43
C LEU A 3 -18.39 2.55 21.53
N THR A 4 -19.16 2.09 20.55
CA THR A 4 -19.47 0.67 20.37
C THR A 4 -19.05 0.21 18.99
N VAL A 5 -18.64 -1.06 18.88
CA VAL A 5 -18.25 -1.68 17.60
C VAL A 5 -19.25 -2.81 17.31
N ARG A 6 -19.75 -2.83 16.08
CA ARG A 6 -20.64 -3.90 15.60
C ARG A 6 -20.42 -4.18 14.12
N VAL A 7 -20.82 -5.35 13.66
CA VAL A 7 -20.82 -5.70 12.25
C VAL A 7 -21.79 -4.80 11.49
N ILE A 8 -21.34 -4.29 10.36
CA ILE A 8 -22.15 -3.53 9.40
C ILE A 8 -22.24 -4.28 8.07
N SER A 9 -23.24 -3.94 7.27
CA SER A 9 -23.35 -4.51 5.92
C SER A 9 -22.24 -3.99 4.99
N ALA A 10 -21.97 -4.70 3.91
CA ALA A 10 -21.05 -4.25 2.87
C ALA A 10 -21.51 -2.92 2.26
N ASP A 11 -22.84 -2.71 2.14
CA ASP A 11 -23.41 -1.46 1.61
C ASP A 11 -23.13 -0.27 2.55
N GLN A 12 -23.36 -0.42 3.86
CA GLN A 12 -23.03 0.60 4.84
C GLN A 12 -21.53 0.93 4.83
N HIS A 13 -20.67 -0.09 4.66
CA HIS A 13 -19.22 0.13 4.57
C HIS A 13 -18.85 0.86 3.28
N ARG A 14 -19.44 0.51 2.12
CA ARG A 14 -19.24 1.24 0.85
C ARG A 14 -19.69 2.70 0.96
N GLU A 15 -20.87 2.93 1.54
CA GLU A 15 -21.40 4.28 1.76
C GLU A 15 -20.42 5.12 2.61
N TRP A 16 -19.89 4.55 3.70
CA TRP A 16 -18.84 5.20 4.50
C TRP A 16 -17.63 5.58 3.65
N ILE A 17 -17.11 4.66 2.83
CA ILE A 17 -15.92 4.90 1.98
C ILE A 17 -16.17 5.98 0.94
N THR A 18 -17.35 6.06 0.34
CA THR A 18 -17.68 7.08 -0.68
C THR A 18 -17.63 8.51 -0.14
N GLN A 19 -17.76 8.69 1.17
CA GLN A 19 -17.66 9.99 1.84
C GLN A 19 -16.21 10.39 2.17
N ARG A 20 -15.23 9.52 1.87
CA ARG A 20 -13.81 9.73 2.19
C ARG A 20 -13.01 10.09 0.94
N SER A 21 -12.09 11.04 1.10
CA SER A 21 -11.15 11.39 0.03
C SER A 21 -10.18 10.25 -0.30
N SER A 22 -9.78 9.47 0.69
CA SER A 22 -8.89 8.33 0.53
C SER A 22 -9.12 7.30 1.63
N VAL A 23 -9.40 6.06 1.22
CA VAL A 23 -9.36 4.86 2.06
C VAL A 23 -8.59 3.80 1.29
N SER A 24 -7.73 3.05 1.95
CA SER A 24 -6.99 1.97 1.29
C SER A 24 -7.93 0.99 0.59
N PHE A 25 -7.60 0.60 -0.63
CA PHE A 25 -8.36 -0.41 -1.35
C PHE A 25 -8.38 -1.77 -0.63
N LEU A 26 -7.46 -2.00 0.31
CA LEU A 26 -7.42 -3.19 1.17
C LEU A 26 -8.50 -3.16 2.26
N GLN A 27 -9.12 -2.01 2.49
CA GLN A 27 -10.24 -1.82 3.42
C GLN A 27 -11.60 -1.85 2.71
N LEU A 28 -11.63 -2.02 1.39
CA LEU A 28 -12.89 -2.20 0.67
C LEU A 28 -13.58 -3.51 1.10
N PRO A 29 -14.91 -3.54 1.31
CA PRO A 29 -15.63 -4.78 1.65
C PRO A 29 -15.43 -5.88 0.60
N GLU A 30 -15.26 -5.54 -0.67
CA GLU A 30 -14.96 -6.45 -1.78
C GLU A 30 -13.63 -7.19 -1.59
N TRP A 31 -12.68 -6.58 -0.86
CA TRP A 31 -11.39 -7.22 -0.59
C TRP A 31 -11.53 -8.52 0.21
N SER A 32 -12.63 -8.66 0.97
CA SER A 32 -12.98 -9.89 1.67
C SER A 32 -13.03 -11.11 0.72
N ASN A 33 -13.56 -10.93 -0.47
CA ASN A 33 -13.70 -11.97 -1.47
C ASN A 33 -12.38 -12.27 -2.21
N VAL A 34 -11.50 -11.27 -2.34
CA VAL A 34 -10.15 -11.44 -2.93
C VAL A 34 -9.27 -12.32 -2.05
N LYS A 35 -9.48 -12.31 -0.73
CA LYS A 35 -8.72 -13.10 0.26
C LYS A 35 -9.33 -14.49 0.46
N VAL A 36 -9.20 -15.34 -0.54
CA VAL A 36 -9.71 -16.72 -0.47
C VAL A 36 -9.17 -17.49 0.74
N GLY A 37 -10.06 -18.19 1.44
CA GLY A 37 -9.72 -18.97 2.65
C GLY A 37 -9.61 -18.16 3.95
N TRP A 38 -9.86 -16.86 3.91
CA TRP A 38 -9.99 -16.02 5.10
C TRP A 38 -11.48 -15.71 5.32
N LYS A 39 -11.89 -15.61 6.58
CA LYS A 39 -13.18 -15.00 6.94
C LYS A 39 -13.00 -13.49 7.01
N ALA A 40 -14.07 -12.73 6.82
CA ALA A 40 -14.03 -11.29 6.89
C ALA A 40 -15.31 -10.69 7.47
N GLU A 41 -15.20 -9.53 8.09
CA GLU A 41 -16.32 -8.74 8.59
C GLU A 41 -16.04 -7.26 8.36
N SER A 42 -17.05 -6.51 7.93
CA SER A 42 -17.03 -5.05 8.01
C SER A 42 -17.47 -4.64 9.40
N LEU A 43 -16.64 -3.89 10.10
CA LEU A 43 -16.95 -3.33 11.42
C LEU A 43 -17.27 -1.84 11.30
N GLY A 44 -18.27 -1.39 12.03
CA GLY A 44 -18.59 0.03 12.22
C GLY A 44 -18.38 0.45 13.67
N TRP A 45 -17.80 1.61 13.87
CA TRP A 45 -17.70 2.30 15.15
C TRP A 45 -18.85 3.28 15.29
N PHE A 46 -19.56 3.21 16.38
CA PHE A 46 -20.77 4.01 16.62
C PHE A 46 -20.66 4.84 17.88
N LEU A 47 -20.99 6.13 17.75
CA LEU A 47 -21.23 7.03 18.86
C LEU A 47 -22.75 7.23 19.01
N GLY A 48 -23.37 6.49 19.93
CA GLY A 48 -24.84 6.34 19.93
C GLY A 48 -25.31 5.57 18.69
N SER A 49 -26.10 6.23 17.83
CA SER A 49 -26.57 5.68 16.55
C SER A 49 -25.72 6.09 15.34
N GLU A 50 -24.84 7.07 15.50
CA GLU A 50 -24.02 7.62 14.42
C GLU A 50 -22.82 6.72 14.12
N LEU A 51 -22.61 6.43 12.84
CA LEU A 51 -21.42 5.73 12.35
C LEU A 51 -20.28 6.74 12.22
N VAL A 52 -19.22 6.58 13.02
CA VAL A 52 -18.07 7.50 13.10
C VAL A 52 -16.75 6.86 12.63
N GLY A 53 -16.76 5.60 12.26
CA GLY A 53 -15.60 4.89 11.72
C GLY A 53 -16.01 3.55 11.11
N ALA A 54 -15.22 3.04 10.17
CA ALA A 54 -15.42 1.72 9.58
C ALA A 54 -14.09 1.01 9.28
N GLY A 55 -14.14 -0.31 9.15
CA GLY A 55 -12.96 -1.07 8.77
C GLY A 55 -13.29 -2.51 8.39
N LEU A 56 -12.47 -3.07 7.49
CA LEU A 56 -12.52 -4.46 7.11
C LEU A 56 -11.56 -5.26 7.99
N VAL A 57 -12.09 -6.24 8.72
CA VAL A 57 -11.29 -7.21 9.47
C VAL A 57 -11.23 -8.51 8.70
N LEU A 58 -10.02 -8.98 8.43
CA LEU A 58 -9.74 -10.26 7.80
C LEU A 58 -9.26 -11.26 8.86
N TYR A 59 -9.93 -12.40 9.00
CA TYR A 59 -9.56 -13.44 9.95
C TYR A 59 -8.83 -14.58 9.23
N ARG A 60 -7.51 -14.66 9.43
CA ARG A 60 -6.69 -15.78 8.93
C ARG A 60 -6.78 -16.96 9.87
N PRO A 61 -7.41 -18.07 9.51
CA PRO A 61 -7.56 -19.21 10.41
C PRO A 61 -6.22 -19.91 10.65
N VAL A 62 -6.04 -20.45 11.85
CA VAL A 62 -4.94 -21.39 12.11
C VAL A 62 -5.25 -22.70 11.36
N PRO A 63 -4.30 -23.23 10.56
CA PRO A 63 -4.50 -24.50 9.88
C PRO A 63 -4.96 -25.61 10.84
N LYS A 64 -6.01 -26.32 10.46
CA LYS A 64 -6.67 -27.41 11.25
C LYS A 64 -7.39 -26.94 12.52
N ILE A 65 -7.34 -25.65 12.88
CA ILE A 65 -8.01 -25.08 14.07
C ILE A 65 -8.79 -23.82 13.68
N PRO A 66 -9.87 -23.94 12.90
CA PRO A 66 -10.59 -22.79 12.32
C PRO A 66 -11.29 -21.90 13.37
N ALA A 67 -11.41 -22.38 14.61
CA ALA A 67 -11.92 -21.59 15.75
C ALA A 67 -10.90 -20.57 16.28
N ARG A 68 -9.68 -20.56 15.76
CA ARG A 68 -8.61 -19.60 16.12
C ARG A 68 -8.07 -18.93 14.88
N SER A 69 -7.89 -17.60 14.96
CA SER A 69 -7.44 -16.80 13.83
C SER A 69 -6.54 -15.64 14.26
N LEU A 70 -5.72 -15.18 13.34
CA LEU A 70 -5.15 -13.84 13.35
C LEU A 70 -6.20 -12.89 12.74
N ALA A 71 -6.61 -11.85 13.46
CA ALA A 71 -7.41 -10.76 12.91
C ALA A 71 -6.47 -9.70 12.31
N TYR A 72 -6.70 -9.32 11.06
CA TYR A 72 -5.86 -8.39 10.34
C TYR A 72 -6.67 -7.27 9.70
N LEU A 73 -6.28 -6.03 9.96
CA LEU A 73 -6.84 -4.81 9.37
C LEU A 73 -5.75 -4.13 8.52
N PRO A 74 -5.58 -4.53 7.25
CA PRO A 74 -4.52 -3.97 6.39
C PRO A 74 -4.78 -2.50 6.10
N GLU A 75 -3.81 -1.64 6.35
CA GLU A 75 -3.90 -0.18 6.11
C GLU A 75 -5.21 0.44 6.66
N GLY A 76 -5.59 0.03 7.85
CA GLY A 76 -6.82 0.45 8.52
C GLY A 76 -6.83 0.12 10.01
N PRO A 77 -8.00 0.29 10.67
CA PRO A 77 -9.29 0.77 10.14
C PRO A 77 -9.33 2.27 9.81
N ASP A 78 -10.39 2.74 9.14
CA ASP A 78 -10.67 4.16 8.93
C ASP A 78 -11.44 4.72 10.14
N ILE A 79 -10.69 5.26 11.09
CA ILE A 79 -11.17 5.88 12.34
C ILE A 79 -10.43 7.20 12.59
N ASP A 80 -10.87 7.97 13.59
CA ASP A 80 -10.21 9.22 13.95
C ASP A 80 -8.93 8.98 14.77
N TRP A 81 -7.87 8.52 14.09
CA TRP A 81 -6.58 8.17 14.67
C TRP A 81 -5.89 9.31 15.43
N LEU A 82 -6.08 10.54 14.97
CA LEU A 82 -5.43 11.74 15.52
C LEU A 82 -6.36 12.60 16.37
N GLN A 83 -7.55 12.10 16.70
CA GLN A 83 -8.53 12.75 17.59
C GLN A 83 -8.92 14.16 17.10
N GLN A 84 -8.96 14.36 15.77
CA GLN A 84 -9.27 15.65 15.17
C GLN A 84 -10.78 15.94 15.12
N ALA A 85 -11.57 14.92 14.79
CA ALA A 85 -13.03 15.02 14.73
C ALA A 85 -13.68 14.79 16.10
N HIS A 86 -13.03 13.98 16.96
CA HIS A 86 -13.56 13.57 18.27
C HIS A 86 -12.47 13.72 19.36
N PRO A 87 -12.10 14.96 19.72
CA PRO A 87 -10.99 15.21 20.65
C PRO A 87 -11.23 14.70 22.08
N ASP A 88 -12.48 14.47 22.45
CA ASP A 88 -12.86 13.92 23.77
C ASP A 88 -12.70 12.40 23.87
N LEU A 89 -12.42 11.71 22.76
CA LEU A 89 -12.23 10.25 22.72
C LEU A 89 -10.74 9.91 22.68
N ALA A 90 -10.29 9.14 23.67
CA ALA A 90 -8.94 8.60 23.65
C ALA A 90 -8.83 7.46 22.60
N ILE A 91 -7.63 7.21 22.05
CA ILE A 91 -7.43 6.12 21.09
C ILE A 91 -7.89 4.76 21.61
N ASN A 92 -7.82 4.54 22.93
CA ASN A 92 -8.30 3.31 23.54
C ASN A 92 -9.83 3.16 23.46
N ASP A 93 -10.59 4.24 23.39
CA ASP A 93 -12.06 4.18 23.22
C ASP A 93 -12.42 3.62 21.84
N TRP A 94 -11.56 3.86 20.83
CA TRP A 94 -11.70 3.31 19.49
C TRP A 94 -11.26 1.85 19.43
N LEU A 95 -10.14 1.49 20.05
CA LEU A 95 -9.51 0.20 19.88
C LEU A 95 -10.03 -0.89 20.83
N ALA A 96 -10.38 -0.55 22.07
CA ALA A 96 -10.82 -1.54 23.04
C ALA A 96 -12.08 -2.32 22.62
N PRO A 97 -13.16 -1.68 22.09
CA PRO A 97 -14.34 -2.41 21.64
C PRO A 97 -14.05 -3.29 20.43
N MET A 98 -13.16 -2.88 19.51
CA MET A 98 -12.68 -3.71 18.40
C MET A 98 -11.92 -4.95 18.90
N LEU A 99 -11.01 -4.78 19.87
CA LEU A 99 -10.27 -5.89 20.46
C LEU A 99 -11.21 -6.88 21.16
N ALA A 100 -12.24 -6.39 21.87
CA ALA A 100 -13.27 -7.23 22.49
C ALA A 100 -14.02 -8.04 21.42
N HIS A 101 -14.49 -7.40 20.36
CA HIS A 101 -15.16 -8.06 19.23
C HIS A 101 -14.27 -9.14 18.57
N CYS A 102 -13.03 -8.81 18.25
CA CYS A 102 -12.09 -9.78 17.65
C CYS A 102 -11.83 -10.98 18.59
N ARG A 103 -11.74 -10.74 19.91
CA ARG A 103 -11.58 -11.80 20.92
C ARG A 103 -12.78 -12.76 20.95
N GLU A 104 -14.01 -12.25 20.85
CA GLU A 104 -15.24 -13.03 20.78
C GLU A 104 -15.29 -13.88 19.49
N ARG A 105 -14.76 -13.36 18.38
CA ARG A 105 -14.60 -14.09 17.11
C ARG A 105 -13.48 -15.14 17.12
N GLY A 106 -12.80 -15.31 18.25
CA GLY A 106 -11.77 -16.34 18.41
C GLY A 106 -10.38 -15.89 17.97
N ALA A 107 -10.16 -14.60 17.71
CA ALA A 107 -8.83 -14.09 17.42
C ALA A 107 -7.89 -14.28 18.61
N PHE A 108 -6.65 -14.68 18.33
CA PHE A 108 -5.58 -14.76 19.33
C PHE A 108 -4.65 -13.54 19.29
N GLN A 109 -4.67 -12.81 18.19
CA GLN A 109 -3.87 -11.62 17.93
C GLN A 109 -4.65 -10.72 16.95
N VAL A 110 -4.49 -9.41 17.11
CA VAL A 110 -4.94 -8.42 16.13
C VAL A 110 -3.71 -7.73 15.56
N LYS A 111 -3.60 -7.69 14.24
CA LYS A 111 -2.63 -6.89 13.50
C LYS A 111 -3.36 -5.78 12.77
N MET A 112 -2.86 -4.56 12.82
CA MET A 112 -3.41 -3.41 12.09
C MET A 112 -2.30 -2.53 11.54
N GLY A 113 -2.58 -1.83 10.45
CA GLY A 113 -1.68 -0.84 9.83
C GLY A 113 -2.34 0.54 9.77
N PRO A 114 -2.24 1.38 10.83
CA PRO A 114 -2.84 2.71 10.80
C PRO A 114 -2.33 3.54 9.61
N PRO A 115 -3.21 4.11 8.76
CA PRO A 115 -2.80 4.91 7.61
C PRO A 115 -2.40 6.34 8.02
N VAL A 116 -1.62 6.45 9.09
CA VAL A 116 -1.15 7.71 9.69
C VAL A 116 0.27 7.97 9.24
N ALA A 117 0.47 9.08 8.50
CA ALA A 117 1.77 9.52 8.07
C ALA A 117 2.60 10.06 9.25
N THR A 118 3.86 9.66 9.33
CA THR A 118 4.79 10.08 10.39
C THR A 118 5.83 11.06 9.89
N ARG A 119 6.43 10.80 8.72
CA ARG A 119 7.49 11.61 8.12
C ARG A 119 7.34 11.65 6.60
N ARG A 120 7.88 12.69 5.98
CA ARG A 120 7.99 12.82 4.52
C ARG A 120 9.33 13.36 4.12
N TRP A 121 9.85 12.87 3.00
CA TRP A 121 11.08 13.35 2.36
C TRP A 121 10.79 13.64 0.90
N LYS A 122 11.06 14.84 0.46
CA LYS A 122 10.97 15.22 -0.95
C LYS A 122 12.00 14.47 -1.78
N ALA A 123 11.69 14.27 -3.04
CA ALA A 123 12.64 13.60 -3.96
C ALA A 123 14.01 14.28 -3.97
N ASP A 124 14.07 15.60 -3.86
CA ASP A 124 15.34 16.32 -3.89
C ASP A 124 16.16 16.08 -2.63
N SER A 125 15.57 16.09 -1.44
CA SER A 125 16.25 15.74 -0.18
C SER A 125 16.82 14.32 -0.21
N ILE A 126 16.10 13.38 -0.84
CA ILE A 126 16.57 12.00 -1.02
C ILE A 126 17.73 11.96 -2.03
N LYS A 127 17.64 12.69 -3.15
CA LYS A 127 18.73 12.75 -4.16
C LYS A 127 20.00 13.34 -3.56
N ASP A 128 19.89 14.40 -2.76
CA ASP A 128 21.03 15.03 -2.07
C ASP A 128 21.68 14.03 -1.11
N ALA A 129 20.88 13.28 -0.35
CA ALA A 129 21.39 12.23 0.52
C ALA A 129 22.09 11.10 -0.27
N MET A 130 21.53 10.66 -1.41
CA MET A 130 22.17 9.69 -2.30
C MET A 130 23.46 10.22 -2.94
N ALA A 131 23.57 11.54 -3.17
CA ALA A 131 24.77 12.13 -3.77
C ALA A 131 26.00 12.00 -2.85
N LYS A 132 25.81 12.06 -1.53
CA LYS A 132 26.89 11.91 -0.53
C LYS A 132 27.68 10.60 -0.66
N TRP A 133 27.01 9.51 -1.10
CA TRP A 133 27.68 8.26 -1.41
C TRP A 133 28.65 8.37 -2.59
N ARG A 134 28.31 9.21 -3.58
CA ARG A 134 29.15 9.44 -4.76
C ARG A 134 30.32 10.38 -4.46
N GLU A 135 30.15 11.26 -3.49
CA GLU A 135 31.15 12.21 -3.02
C GLU A 135 32.09 11.60 -1.97
N GLU A 136 31.92 10.28 -1.69
CA GLU A 136 32.75 9.51 -0.74
C GLU A 136 32.82 10.15 0.65
N GLU A 137 31.72 10.76 1.11
CA GLU A 137 31.63 11.27 2.48
C GLU A 137 31.90 10.16 3.51
N ALA A 138 32.56 10.51 4.61
CA ALA A 138 33.00 9.54 5.62
C ALA A 138 31.86 8.72 6.26
N ASN A 139 30.63 9.27 6.34
CA ASN A 139 29.44 8.59 6.88
C ASN A 139 28.19 9.04 6.11
N PRO A 140 27.98 8.59 4.87
CA PRO A 140 26.78 8.92 4.12
C PRO A 140 25.56 8.24 4.76
N PRO A 141 24.36 8.85 4.71
CA PRO A 141 23.15 8.25 5.27
C PRO A 141 22.81 6.94 4.55
N ALA A 142 22.68 5.87 5.32
CA ALA A 142 22.39 4.54 4.77
C ALA A 142 20.88 4.32 4.55
N HIS A 143 20.04 5.00 5.31
CA HIS A 143 18.60 4.86 5.30
C HIS A 143 17.87 6.20 5.26
N LEU A 144 16.59 6.18 4.84
CA LEU A 144 15.74 7.39 4.86
C LEU A 144 15.60 7.97 6.26
N HIS A 145 15.59 7.15 7.30
CA HIS A 145 15.48 7.63 8.68
C HIS A 145 16.73 8.36 9.18
N ASP A 146 17.88 8.22 8.51
CA ASP A 146 19.11 8.96 8.77
C ASP A 146 19.08 10.38 8.16
N VAL A 147 18.12 10.63 7.25
CA VAL A 147 17.95 11.92 6.59
C VAL A 147 16.93 12.74 7.35
N ILE A 148 17.21 14.03 7.53
CA ILE A 148 16.24 14.96 8.14
C ILE A 148 15.00 15.00 7.24
N ALA A 149 13.83 14.70 7.82
CA ALA A 149 12.57 14.72 7.09
C ALA A 149 12.14 16.16 6.78
N ASP A 150 11.62 16.39 5.58
CA ASP A 150 11.04 17.68 5.18
C ASP A 150 9.76 18.01 5.95
N TRP A 151 9.08 16.98 6.44
CA TRP A 151 7.90 17.10 7.28
C TRP A 151 7.79 15.90 8.25
N HIS A 152 7.32 16.17 9.45
CA HIS A 152 7.00 15.14 10.45
C HIS A 152 5.72 15.49 11.22
N SER A 153 5.03 14.48 11.74
CA SER A 153 3.82 14.65 12.58
C SER A 153 4.14 14.38 14.04
N VAL A 154 3.95 15.39 14.88
CA VAL A 154 4.04 15.27 16.33
C VAL A 154 2.90 14.41 16.87
N GLU A 155 1.70 14.55 16.29
CA GLU A 155 0.50 13.78 16.66
C GLU A 155 0.70 12.29 16.41
N ALA A 156 1.33 11.92 15.28
CA ALA A 156 1.67 10.53 14.99
C ALA A 156 2.69 9.95 15.98
N GLN A 157 3.65 10.75 16.43
CA GLN A 157 4.59 10.34 17.49
C GLN A 157 3.86 10.10 18.81
N HIS A 158 2.96 10.99 19.20
CA HIS A 158 2.13 10.83 20.39
C HIS A 158 1.25 9.57 20.29
N LEU A 159 0.63 9.33 19.13
CA LEU A 159 -0.14 8.11 18.89
C LEU A 159 0.71 6.84 19.06
N SER A 160 1.94 6.84 18.56
CA SER A 160 2.88 5.73 18.74
C SER A 160 3.14 5.43 20.22
N VAL A 161 3.38 6.47 21.02
CA VAL A 161 3.57 6.34 22.47
C VAL A 161 2.29 5.81 23.15
N GLN A 162 1.12 6.31 22.75
CA GLN A 162 -0.17 5.85 23.28
C GLN A 162 -0.42 4.36 22.95
N LEU A 163 -0.15 3.92 21.73
CA LEU A 163 -0.28 2.52 21.33
C LEU A 163 0.63 1.62 22.16
N ASN A 164 1.91 1.96 22.28
CA ASN A 164 2.88 1.21 23.10
C ASN A 164 2.42 1.11 24.55
N SER A 165 1.99 2.21 25.16
CA SER A 165 1.52 2.24 26.55
C SER A 165 0.26 1.38 26.81
N ARG A 166 -0.47 1.04 25.75
CA ARG A 166 -1.67 0.20 25.78
C ARG A 166 -1.41 -1.25 25.40
N GLY A 167 -0.15 -1.64 25.24
CA GLY A 167 0.27 -3.02 24.98
C GLY A 167 0.25 -3.41 23.50
N TRP A 168 0.13 -2.44 22.58
CA TRP A 168 0.40 -2.66 21.17
C TRP A 168 1.91 -2.72 20.93
N ILE A 169 2.34 -3.62 20.10
CA ILE A 169 3.74 -3.85 19.75
C ILE A 169 3.92 -3.47 18.29
N GLN A 170 4.75 -2.47 18.02
CA GLN A 170 5.10 -2.13 16.65
C GLN A 170 5.98 -3.20 16.05
N GLU A 171 5.65 -3.67 14.87
CA GLU A 171 6.53 -4.53 14.11
C GLU A 171 7.71 -3.71 13.59
N THR A 172 8.90 -4.03 14.06
CA THR A 172 10.13 -3.40 13.57
C THR A 172 10.70 -4.31 12.49
N ALA A 173 10.79 -3.79 11.25
CA ALA A 173 11.44 -4.49 10.17
C ALA A 173 12.90 -4.79 10.56
N ASN A 174 13.26 -6.06 10.69
CA ASN A 174 14.64 -6.47 10.82
C ASN A 174 15.35 -6.30 9.47
N GLY A 175 15.75 -5.07 9.13
CA GLY A 175 16.80 -4.79 8.16
C GLY A 175 16.53 -5.03 6.66
N ALA A 176 15.38 -5.56 6.25
CA ALA A 176 15.14 -5.97 4.86
C ALA A 176 14.04 -5.17 4.14
N GLY A 177 13.82 -3.90 4.46
CA GLY A 177 12.96 -2.98 3.68
C GLY A 177 11.47 -3.32 3.52
N PHE A 178 11.06 -4.57 3.71
CA PHE A 178 9.70 -5.09 3.58
C PHE A 178 9.32 -6.05 4.74
N GLY A 179 9.74 -5.75 5.96
CA GLY A 179 9.42 -6.55 7.15
C GLY A 179 7.92 -6.56 7.49
N ASP A 180 7.21 -5.49 7.16
CA ASP A 180 5.76 -5.37 7.33
C ASP A 180 5.03 -6.08 6.17
N VAL A 181 3.82 -6.57 6.43
CA VAL A 181 2.95 -7.16 5.38
C VAL A 181 2.53 -6.09 4.39
N GLN A 182 2.33 -4.83 4.87
CA GLN A 182 2.13 -3.64 4.05
C GLN A 182 3.34 -2.71 4.16
N PRO A 183 3.71 -2.00 3.08
CA PRO A 183 4.90 -1.16 3.09
C PRO A 183 4.77 0.00 4.08
N ARG A 184 5.75 0.10 4.98
CA ARG A 184 5.87 1.23 5.91
C ARG A 184 6.24 2.51 5.19
N TYR A 185 7.13 2.41 4.19
CA TYR A 185 7.53 3.52 3.32
C TYR A 185 6.90 3.36 1.96
N VAL A 186 6.24 4.42 1.47
CA VAL A 186 5.68 4.49 0.13
C VAL A 186 6.22 5.72 -0.60
N PHE A 187 6.16 5.71 -1.93
CA PHE A 187 6.53 6.87 -2.73
C PHE A 187 5.31 7.40 -3.47
N GLN A 188 5.04 8.70 -3.33
CA GLN A 188 3.82 9.33 -3.83
C GLN A 188 4.14 10.56 -4.67
N ILE A 189 3.27 10.83 -5.64
CA ILE A 189 3.24 12.06 -6.43
C ILE A 189 1.98 12.82 -6.06
N ASP A 190 2.13 14.07 -5.61
CA ASP A 190 1.01 14.98 -5.42
C ASP A 190 0.57 15.54 -6.78
N LEU A 191 -0.69 15.33 -7.11
CA LEU A 191 -1.29 15.78 -8.37
C LEU A 191 -2.14 17.05 -8.19
N ARG A 192 -2.36 17.48 -6.94
CA ARG A 192 -3.20 18.66 -6.63
C ARG A 192 -2.58 19.94 -7.17
N ASP A 193 -3.44 20.82 -7.62
CA ASP A 193 -3.08 22.19 -8.03
C ASP A 193 -1.91 22.25 -9.04
N ARG A 194 -1.80 21.21 -9.89
CA ARG A 194 -0.76 21.08 -10.90
C ARG A 194 -1.36 20.65 -12.22
N THR A 195 -0.80 21.13 -13.31
CA THR A 195 -1.07 20.64 -14.66
C THR A 195 -0.25 19.36 -14.95
N LEU A 196 -0.69 18.56 -15.92
CA LEU A 196 0.09 17.42 -16.40
C LEU A 196 1.50 17.83 -16.88
N GLY A 197 1.62 19.02 -17.48
CA GLY A 197 2.90 19.58 -17.89
C GLY A 197 3.85 19.81 -16.72
N GLU A 198 3.35 20.36 -15.62
CA GLU A 198 4.14 20.60 -14.40
C GLU A 198 4.51 19.28 -13.69
N ILE A 199 3.59 18.28 -13.69
CA ILE A 199 3.90 16.95 -13.17
C ILE A 199 5.02 16.31 -13.99
N PHE A 200 4.93 16.34 -15.32
CA PHE A 200 5.97 15.83 -16.22
C PHE A 200 7.30 16.59 -16.08
N ALA A 201 7.26 17.91 -15.93
CA ALA A 201 8.45 18.73 -15.70
C ALA A 201 9.13 18.40 -14.37
N GLY A 202 8.38 17.99 -13.35
CA GLY A 202 8.88 17.53 -12.05
C GLY A 202 9.69 16.23 -12.11
N PHE A 203 9.53 15.43 -13.16
CA PHE A 203 10.36 14.23 -13.37
C PHE A 203 11.81 14.64 -13.65
N ASN A 204 12.77 13.85 -13.21
CA ASN A 204 14.15 14.08 -13.58
C ASN A 204 14.39 13.87 -15.10
N GLN A 205 15.52 14.36 -15.59
CA GLN A 205 15.85 14.31 -17.02
C GLN A 205 15.83 12.87 -17.59
N LEU A 206 16.30 11.89 -16.80
CA LEU A 206 16.34 10.49 -17.21
C LEU A 206 14.93 9.93 -17.44
N TRP A 207 13.98 10.22 -16.53
CA TRP A 207 12.60 9.80 -16.64
C TRP A 207 11.93 10.40 -17.89
N ARG A 208 12.04 11.71 -18.08
CA ARG A 208 11.49 12.39 -19.26
C ARG A 208 12.08 11.84 -20.57
N ARG A 209 13.39 11.56 -20.58
CA ARG A 209 14.06 10.94 -21.73
C ARG A 209 13.55 9.52 -21.98
N ASN A 210 13.36 8.73 -20.93
CA ASN A 210 12.90 7.34 -21.06
C ASN A 210 11.46 7.27 -21.59
N ILE A 211 10.55 8.14 -21.13
CA ILE A 211 9.18 8.22 -21.67
C ILE A 211 9.21 8.54 -23.17
N ARG A 212 9.96 9.58 -23.57
CA ARG A 212 10.12 9.94 -25.00
C ARG A 212 10.81 8.85 -25.82
N LYS A 213 11.75 8.13 -25.21
CA LYS A 213 12.39 6.97 -25.86
C LYS A 213 11.40 5.86 -26.14
N ALA A 214 10.54 5.53 -25.17
CA ALA A 214 9.51 4.51 -25.34
C ALA A 214 8.58 4.85 -26.51
N GLU A 215 8.07 6.08 -26.54
CA GLU A 215 7.24 6.59 -27.61
C GLU A 215 7.92 6.51 -28.99
N LYS A 216 9.16 7.02 -29.11
CA LYS A 216 9.95 6.98 -30.34
C LYS A 216 10.31 5.56 -30.78
N SER A 217 10.41 4.62 -29.84
CA SER A 217 10.69 3.20 -30.16
C SER A 217 9.44 2.45 -30.63
N GLY A 218 8.27 3.08 -30.60
CA GLY A 218 7.00 2.46 -31.01
C GLY A 218 6.34 1.65 -29.90
N VAL A 219 6.63 1.93 -28.62
CA VAL A 219 5.88 1.36 -27.50
C VAL A 219 4.49 2.03 -27.45
N VAL A 220 3.45 1.22 -27.53
CA VAL A 220 2.05 1.67 -27.45
C VAL A 220 1.46 1.19 -26.12
N VAL A 221 0.87 2.13 -25.36
CA VAL A 221 0.16 1.82 -24.12
C VAL A 221 -1.34 1.86 -24.37
N SER A 222 -2.06 0.87 -23.87
CA SER A 222 -3.52 0.78 -23.94
C SER A 222 -4.09 0.20 -22.65
N LEU A 223 -5.39 0.47 -22.41
CA LEU A 223 -6.13 -0.23 -21.36
C LEU A 223 -6.47 -1.64 -21.84
N GLY A 224 -6.20 -2.61 -20.98
CA GLY A 224 -6.60 -4.00 -21.17
C GLY A 224 -7.98 -4.27 -20.58
N GLN A 225 -8.54 -5.41 -20.98
CA GLN A 225 -9.78 -5.97 -20.46
C GLN A 225 -9.48 -7.15 -19.51
N ARG A 226 -10.53 -7.76 -18.97
CA ARG A 226 -10.42 -8.92 -18.08
C ARG A 226 -9.64 -10.08 -18.71
N GLU A 227 -9.86 -10.33 -19.98
CA GLU A 227 -9.24 -11.40 -20.78
C GLU A 227 -7.73 -11.21 -20.92
N ASP A 228 -7.26 -9.96 -20.94
CA ASP A 228 -5.83 -9.60 -21.02
C ASP A 228 -5.06 -9.88 -19.70
N LEU A 229 -5.75 -10.26 -18.60
CA LEU A 229 -5.09 -10.67 -17.36
C LEU A 229 -4.18 -11.89 -17.55
N ALA A 230 -4.48 -12.76 -18.51
CA ALA A 230 -3.62 -13.89 -18.86
C ALA A 230 -2.25 -13.40 -19.41
N ASP A 231 -2.25 -12.39 -20.25
CA ASP A 231 -1.03 -11.77 -20.78
C ASP A 231 -0.24 -11.02 -19.70
N PHE A 232 -0.93 -10.26 -18.86
CA PHE A 232 -0.32 -9.65 -17.68
C PHE A 232 0.35 -10.71 -16.80
N HIS A 233 -0.37 -11.80 -16.47
CA HIS A 233 0.15 -12.85 -15.60
C HIS A 233 1.37 -13.56 -16.18
N ARG A 234 1.40 -13.80 -17.49
CA ARG A 234 2.56 -14.37 -18.18
C ARG A 234 3.82 -13.52 -17.96
N VAL A 235 3.71 -12.19 -18.13
CA VAL A 235 4.84 -11.26 -17.90
C VAL A 235 5.15 -11.13 -16.41
N TYR A 236 4.12 -11.22 -15.54
CA TYR A 236 4.28 -11.17 -14.09
C TYR A 236 5.07 -12.36 -13.53
N VAL A 237 4.84 -13.57 -14.06
CA VAL A 237 5.62 -14.76 -13.69
C VAL A 237 7.10 -14.61 -14.12
N GLN A 238 7.38 -14.03 -15.31
CA GLN A 238 8.75 -13.73 -15.73
C GLN A 238 9.41 -12.70 -14.79
N THR A 239 8.66 -11.67 -14.39
CA THR A 239 9.12 -10.67 -13.42
C THR A 239 9.43 -11.32 -12.08
N ALA A 240 8.56 -12.20 -11.60
CA ALA A 240 8.73 -12.90 -10.31
C ALA A 240 9.99 -13.78 -10.30
N ALA A 241 10.25 -14.50 -11.40
CA ALA A 241 11.46 -15.32 -11.54
C ALA A 241 12.75 -14.48 -11.55
N ARG A 242 12.72 -13.32 -12.20
CA ARG A 242 13.85 -12.39 -12.24
C ARG A 242 14.11 -11.72 -10.89
N ASP A 243 13.05 -11.26 -10.21
CA ASP A 243 13.12 -10.43 -9.00
C ASP A 243 12.96 -11.28 -7.72
N LEU A 244 13.00 -12.63 -7.87
CA LEU A 244 13.06 -13.63 -6.80
C LEU A 244 11.91 -13.57 -5.77
N PHE A 245 10.67 -13.35 -6.24
CA PHE A 245 9.50 -13.44 -5.39
C PHE A 245 8.51 -14.52 -5.85
N THR A 246 7.66 -15.01 -4.96
CA THR A 246 6.63 -15.99 -5.29
C THR A 246 5.45 -15.31 -5.99
N PRO A 247 5.15 -15.65 -7.26
CA PRO A 247 4.06 -15.04 -7.98
C PRO A 247 2.70 -15.51 -7.46
N ARG A 248 1.73 -14.61 -7.45
CA ARG A 248 0.32 -14.98 -7.22
C ARG A 248 -0.24 -15.67 -8.45
N ALA A 249 -1.20 -16.58 -8.24
CA ALA A 249 -1.89 -17.26 -9.34
C ALA A 249 -2.72 -16.27 -10.18
N LEU A 250 -2.97 -16.60 -11.45
CA LEU A 250 -3.85 -15.82 -12.34
C LEU A 250 -5.24 -15.61 -11.72
N SER A 251 -5.81 -16.67 -11.12
CA SER A 251 -7.12 -16.61 -10.46
C SER A 251 -7.23 -15.57 -9.34
N TYR A 252 -6.12 -15.18 -8.72
CA TYR A 252 -6.10 -14.09 -7.75
C TYR A 252 -6.39 -12.74 -8.42
N PHE A 253 -5.80 -12.48 -9.59
CA PHE A 253 -5.99 -11.24 -10.35
C PHE A 253 -7.34 -11.19 -11.03
N GLU A 254 -7.84 -12.33 -11.53
CA GLU A 254 -9.19 -12.45 -12.06
C GLU A 254 -10.23 -12.13 -10.98
N LYS A 255 -10.07 -12.72 -9.80
CA LYS A 255 -10.96 -12.44 -8.67
C LYS A 255 -10.87 -10.97 -8.21
N MET A 256 -9.66 -10.42 -8.14
CA MET A 256 -9.47 -9.00 -7.83
C MET A 256 -10.17 -8.09 -8.86
N TRP A 257 -10.10 -8.44 -10.14
CA TRP A 257 -10.77 -7.72 -11.21
C TRP A 257 -12.29 -7.79 -11.06
N ASP A 258 -12.83 -8.99 -10.89
CA ASP A 258 -14.28 -9.22 -10.81
C ASP A 258 -14.89 -8.52 -9.60
N GLU A 259 -14.28 -8.63 -8.42
CA GLU A 259 -14.80 -8.05 -7.20
C GLU A 259 -14.71 -6.51 -7.21
N LEU A 260 -13.57 -5.94 -7.57
CA LEU A 260 -13.38 -4.49 -7.52
C LEU A 260 -14.17 -3.77 -8.62
N ASN A 261 -14.19 -4.31 -9.85
CA ASN A 261 -14.93 -3.70 -10.96
C ASN A 261 -16.42 -4.03 -10.94
N GLY A 262 -16.82 -5.16 -10.35
CA GLY A 262 -18.23 -5.49 -10.13
C GLY A 262 -18.91 -4.50 -9.19
N ALA A 263 -18.23 -4.06 -8.14
CA ALA A 263 -18.76 -3.06 -7.22
C ALA A 263 -18.68 -1.63 -7.76
N TYR A 264 -17.63 -1.31 -8.49
CA TYR A 264 -17.42 0.02 -9.07
C TYR A 264 -16.62 -0.09 -10.37
N PRO A 265 -17.27 0.04 -11.56
CA PRO A 265 -16.59 -0.08 -12.85
C PRO A 265 -15.41 0.87 -12.99
N GLY A 266 -14.26 0.35 -13.43
CA GLY A 266 -13.02 1.11 -13.59
C GLY A 266 -12.26 1.39 -12.29
N ARG A 267 -12.63 0.78 -11.16
CA ARG A 267 -11.86 0.83 -9.91
C ARG A 267 -10.49 0.17 -10.05
N LEU A 268 -10.44 -0.95 -10.76
CA LEU A 268 -9.21 -1.62 -11.17
C LEU A 268 -9.05 -1.47 -12.68
N THR A 269 -7.90 -0.94 -13.12
CA THR A 269 -7.53 -0.85 -14.53
C THR A 269 -6.27 -1.65 -14.81
N LEU A 270 -6.21 -2.29 -15.96
CA LEU A 270 -5.03 -2.96 -16.49
C LEU A 270 -4.45 -2.07 -17.60
N HIS A 271 -3.19 -1.67 -17.44
CA HIS A 271 -2.43 -0.93 -18.45
C HIS A 271 -1.42 -1.87 -19.10
N ILE A 272 -1.38 -1.90 -20.43
CA ILE A 272 -0.53 -2.80 -21.20
C ILE A 272 0.34 -1.98 -22.16
N ALA A 273 1.65 -2.12 -22.05
CA ALA A 273 2.62 -1.61 -23.02
C ALA A 273 2.97 -2.71 -23.99
N ARG A 274 2.66 -2.50 -25.28
CA ARG A 274 3.02 -3.39 -26.38
C ARG A 274 4.19 -2.83 -27.17
N TYR A 275 5.07 -3.72 -27.59
CA TYR A 275 6.18 -3.42 -28.48
C TYR A 275 6.33 -4.55 -29.48
N GLN A 276 6.36 -4.25 -30.79
CA GLN A 276 6.45 -5.26 -31.85
C GLN A 276 5.44 -6.41 -31.67
N ASP A 277 4.16 -6.05 -31.48
CA ASP A 277 3.03 -6.97 -31.33
C ASP A 277 3.03 -7.91 -30.11
N HIS A 278 3.95 -7.74 -29.15
CA HIS A 278 3.92 -8.47 -27.88
C HIS A 278 3.86 -7.57 -26.65
N VAL A 279 3.46 -8.14 -25.53
CA VAL A 279 3.37 -7.41 -24.25
C VAL A 279 4.78 -7.29 -23.66
N ALA A 280 5.32 -6.07 -23.64
CA ALA A 280 6.62 -5.74 -23.07
C ALA A 280 6.55 -5.41 -21.57
N ALA A 281 5.43 -4.80 -21.13
CA ALA A 281 5.13 -4.57 -19.72
C ALA A 281 3.63 -4.45 -19.51
N ALA A 282 3.15 -4.74 -18.28
CA ALA A 282 1.76 -4.57 -17.92
C ALA A 282 1.63 -4.25 -16.42
N THR A 283 0.58 -3.52 -16.04
CA THR A 283 0.43 -3.02 -14.67
C THR A 283 -1.04 -2.89 -14.28
N LEU A 284 -1.35 -3.23 -13.04
CA LEU A 284 -2.66 -3.00 -12.42
C LEU A 284 -2.62 -1.73 -11.57
N MET A 285 -3.58 -0.82 -11.80
CA MET A 285 -3.81 0.36 -10.98
C MET A 285 -5.18 0.29 -10.32
N VAL A 286 -5.26 0.60 -9.03
CA VAL A 286 -6.51 0.68 -8.27
C VAL A 286 -6.79 2.13 -7.90
N ARG A 287 -8.06 2.54 -7.92
CA ARG A 287 -8.50 3.88 -7.50
C ARG A 287 -9.61 3.80 -6.46
N VAL A 288 -9.48 4.58 -5.37
CA VAL A 288 -10.53 4.77 -4.37
C VAL A 288 -10.55 6.24 -3.97
N GLY A 289 -11.70 6.90 -4.10
CA GLY A 289 -11.79 8.34 -3.87
C GLY A 289 -10.85 9.11 -4.80
N THR A 290 -10.02 9.97 -4.22
CA THR A 290 -9.03 10.79 -4.94
C THR A 290 -7.61 10.19 -4.93
N HIS A 291 -7.48 8.89 -4.66
CA HIS A 291 -6.20 8.20 -4.56
C HIS A 291 -6.09 7.08 -5.59
N ALA A 292 -4.97 7.04 -6.32
CA ALA A 292 -4.62 5.98 -7.26
C ALA A 292 -3.38 5.23 -6.79
N TRP A 293 -3.42 3.90 -6.78
CA TRP A 293 -2.29 3.03 -6.39
C TRP A 293 -1.79 2.20 -7.57
N TYR A 294 -0.50 2.33 -7.89
CA TYR A 294 0.24 1.35 -8.67
C TYR A 294 0.38 0.06 -7.87
N SER A 295 -0.42 -0.97 -8.18
CA SER A 295 -0.57 -2.13 -7.30
C SER A 295 0.34 -3.30 -7.69
N TYR A 296 0.30 -3.72 -8.94
CA TYR A 296 1.11 -4.84 -9.45
C TYR A 296 1.71 -4.46 -10.80
N GLY A 297 3.03 -4.55 -10.93
CA GLY A 297 3.74 -4.30 -12.17
C GLY A 297 4.51 -5.50 -12.66
N ALA A 298 4.60 -5.61 -13.98
CA ALA A 298 5.34 -6.66 -14.66
C ALA A 298 6.03 -6.10 -15.90
N SER A 299 7.22 -6.61 -16.22
CA SER A 299 7.96 -6.24 -17.44
C SER A 299 8.87 -7.36 -17.89
N THR A 300 9.02 -7.52 -19.21
CA THR A 300 9.99 -8.44 -19.80
C THR A 300 11.42 -7.91 -19.58
N THR A 301 12.39 -8.79 -19.56
CA THR A 301 13.80 -8.40 -19.54
C THR A 301 14.28 -7.99 -20.93
N ALA A 302 13.76 -8.64 -21.98
CA ALA A 302 14.16 -8.42 -23.36
C ALA A 302 13.89 -6.99 -23.83
N ASP A 303 12.79 -6.38 -23.39
CA ASP A 303 12.35 -5.07 -23.88
C ASP A 303 12.72 -3.90 -22.95
N ARG A 304 13.59 -4.13 -21.97
CA ARG A 304 14.00 -3.07 -21.03
C ARG A 304 14.56 -1.82 -21.71
N ASP A 305 15.23 -2.00 -22.83
CA ASP A 305 15.88 -0.90 -23.55
C ASP A 305 14.89 0.07 -24.18
N VAL A 306 13.68 -0.36 -24.54
CA VAL A 306 12.62 0.52 -25.07
C VAL A 306 11.77 1.18 -23.96
N ARG A 307 12.11 0.94 -22.68
CA ARG A 307 11.54 1.65 -21.51
C ARG A 307 10.01 1.53 -21.34
N PRO A 308 9.39 0.36 -21.53
CA PRO A 308 7.94 0.22 -21.49
C PRO A 308 7.35 0.57 -20.10
N SER A 309 8.08 0.28 -19.01
CA SER A 309 7.63 0.61 -17.65
C SER A 309 7.52 2.13 -17.41
N ASN A 310 8.39 2.94 -18.02
CA ASN A 310 8.28 4.40 -17.89
C ASN A 310 7.05 4.94 -18.67
N ALA A 311 6.75 4.35 -19.85
CA ALA A 311 5.54 4.69 -20.61
C ALA A 311 4.27 4.33 -19.82
N LEU A 312 4.22 3.11 -19.24
CA LEU A 312 3.08 2.68 -18.40
C LEU A 312 2.84 3.59 -17.20
N GLN A 313 3.89 3.94 -16.47
CA GLN A 313 3.76 4.82 -15.32
C GLN A 313 3.22 6.19 -15.71
N TRP A 314 3.69 6.74 -16.85
CA TRP A 314 3.19 8.02 -17.34
C TRP A 314 1.73 7.94 -17.77
N ASP A 315 1.32 6.89 -18.46
CA ASP A 315 -0.08 6.64 -18.84
C ASP A 315 -1.00 6.52 -17.61
N MET A 316 -0.59 5.78 -16.58
CA MET A 316 -1.34 5.66 -15.33
C MET A 316 -1.47 7.01 -14.58
N ILE A 317 -0.40 7.82 -14.56
CA ILE A 317 -0.45 9.16 -13.94
C ILE A 317 -1.42 10.06 -14.70
N GLN A 318 -1.43 10.00 -16.04
CA GLN A 318 -2.38 10.74 -16.86
C GLN A 318 -3.83 10.31 -16.60
N LEU A 319 -4.08 8.99 -16.50
CA LEU A 319 -5.42 8.47 -16.17
C LEU A 319 -5.83 8.85 -14.74
N ALA A 320 -4.94 8.75 -13.77
CA ALA A 320 -5.22 9.16 -12.39
C ALA A 320 -5.57 10.65 -12.33
N TYR A 321 -4.78 11.50 -12.98
CA TYR A 321 -5.01 12.94 -13.06
C TYR A 321 -6.37 13.27 -13.72
N SER A 322 -6.65 12.73 -14.90
CA SER A 322 -7.90 12.98 -15.64
C SER A 322 -9.13 12.43 -14.90
N SER A 323 -8.94 11.45 -14.00
CA SER A 323 -9.98 10.90 -13.13
C SER A 323 -10.18 11.69 -11.84
N GLY A 324 -9.49 12.83 -11.64
CA GLY A 324 -9.60 13.67 -10.45
C GLY A 324 -8.85 13.15 -9.23
N CYS A 325 -7.90 12.20 -9.40
CA CYS A 325 -7.07 11.78 -8.29
C CYS A 325 -6.13 12.91 -7.85
N GLN A 326 -5.95 13.02 -6.56
CA GLN A 326 -5.06 14.00 -5.92
C GLN A 326 -3.68 13.40 -5.60
N ILE A 327 -3.62 12.09 -5.41
CA ILE A 327 -2.39 11.36 -5.10
C ILE A 327 -2.25 10.19 -6.08
N TYR A 328 -1.06 10.04 -6.64
CA TYR A 328 -0.62 8.84 -7.33
C TYR A 328 0.45 8.13 -6.50
N ASP A 329 0.13 6.96 -5.99
CA ASP A 329 0.96 6.17 -5.06
C ASP A 329 1.70 5.06 -5.83
N LEU A 330 3.02 5.16 -5.92
CA LEU A 330 3.88 4.14 -6.50
C LEU A 330 4.11 2.94 -5.55
N ARG A 331 3.41 2.89 -4.42
CA ARG A 331 3.52 1.85 -3.38
C ARG A 331 4.91 1.78 -2.74
N GLY A 332 5.17 0.65 -2.12
CA GLY A 332 6.33 0.42 -1.27
C GLY A 332 7.66 0.85 -1.86
N ILE A 333 8.45 1.54 -1.06
CA ILE A 333 9.84 1.88 -1.33
C ILE A 333 10.68 1.33 -0.17
N ALA A 334 11.86 0.79 -0.48
CA ALA A 334 12.82 0.46 0.57
C ALA A 334 13.38 1.75 1.19
N ASP A 335 13.72 1.71 2.44
CA ASP A 335 14.33 2.85 3.13
C ASP A 335 15.85 2.99 2.86
N THR A 336 16.44 2.07 2.11
CA THR A 336 17.87 2.07 1.79
C THR A 336 18.27 3.21 0.87
N LEU A 337 19.40 3.85 1.20
CA LEU A 337 20.10 4.83 0.35
C LEU A 337 21.48 4.31 -0.08
N ASN A 338 21.86 3.10 0.34
CA ASN A 338 23.12 2.45 -0.01
C ASN A 338 23.09 1.96 -1.46
N PRO A 339 24.01 2.42 -2.33
CA PRO A 339 24.09 1.98 -3.73
C PRO A 339 24.33 0.47 -3.92
N ASP A 340 24.94 -0.20 -2.95
CA ASP A 340 25.23 -1.63 -2.99
C ASP A 340 24.00 -2.50 -2.63
N ASP A 341 22.91 -1.89 -2.14
CA ASP A 341 21.69 -2.61 -1.85
C ASP A 341 20.92 -2.94 -3.15
N HIS A 342 20.47 -4.18 -3.28
CA HIS A 342 19.73 -4.67 -4.45
C HIS A 342 18.42 -3.91 -4.71
N LEU A 343 17.82 -3.27 -3.68
CA LEU A 343 16.60 -2.45 -3.79
C LEU A 343 16.88 -0.99 -4.17
N PHE A 344 18.14 -0.54 -4.15
CA PHE A 344 18.51 0.84 -4.45
C PHE A 344 18.03 1.31 -5.83
N GLY A 345 18.09 0.44 -6.84
CA GLY A 345 17.61 0.75 -8.18
C GLY A 345 16.11 1.05 -8.22
N LEU A 346 15.30 0.38 -7.38
CA LEU A 346 13.87 0.66 -7.24
C LEU A 346 13.63 2.02 -6.56
N VAL A 347 14.44 2.34 -5.55
CA VAL A 347 14.38 3.65 -4.87
C VAL A 347 14.70 4.76 -5.88
N GLN A 348 15.79 4.64 -6.62
CA GLN A 348 16.17 5.61 -7.67
C GLN A 348 15.08 5.79 -8.74
N PHE A 349 14.45 4.68 -9.15
CA PHE A 349 13.36 4.71 -10.13
C PHE A 349 12.21 5.58 -9.63
N LYS A 350 11.74 5.37 -8.40
CA LYS A 350 10.62 6.12 -7.83
C LYS A 350 10.98 7.58 -7.54
N VAL A 351 12.12 7.82 -6.92
CA VAL A 351 12.65 9.17 -6.63
C VAL A 351 12.80 10.02 -7.91
N GLY A 352 13.10 9.37 -9.04
CA GLY A 352 13.16 10.02 -10.34
C GLY A 352 11.88 10.70 -10.80
N THR A 353 10.72 10.36 -10.24
CA THR A 353 9.42 10.98 -10.55
C THR A 353 9.21 12.34 -9.87
N GLY A 354 10.09 12.77 -8.97
CA GLY A 354 10.01 14.08 -8.32
C GLY A 354 8.90 14.22 -7.27
N GLY A 355 8.35 13.09 -6.80
CA GLY A 355 7.39 13.06 -5.70
C GLY A 355 8.05 13.12 -4.32
N PHE A 356 7.49 12.39 -3.37
CA PHE A 356 8.00 12.31 -2.00
C PHE A 356 7.88 10.90 -1.43
N ALA A 357 8.84 10.49 -0.62
CA ALA A 357 8.69 9.31 0.22
C ALA A 357 7.86 9.67 1.45
N GLN A 358 6.91 8.83 1.81
CA GLN A 358 6.10 8.95 3.01
C GLN A 358 6.28 7.72 3.88
N GLU A 359 6.59 7.93 5.15
CA GLU A 359 6.55 6.90 6.16
C GLU A 359 5.18 6.90 6.85
N TYR A 360 4.61 5.72 7.01
CA TYR A 360 3.44 5.48 7.86
C TYR A 360 3.85 4.96 9.24
N LEU A 361 2.93 4.94 10.17
CA LEU A 361 3.11 4.36 11.51
C LEU A 361 3.56 2.89 11.48
N GLY A 362 3.40 2.21 10.33
CA GLY A 362 3.70 0.79 10.19
C GLY A 362 2.64 -0.11 10.81
N GLU A 363 2.95 -1.39 10.92
CA GLU A 363 2.02 -2.38 11.46
C GLU A 363 2.23 -2.59 12.96
N TRP A 364 1.10 -2.85 13.64
CA TRP A 364 1.03 -3.00 15.09
C TRP A 364 0.28 -4.26 15.45
N ASP A 365 0.84 -5.02 16.37
CA ASP A 365 0.28 -6.25 16.92
C ASP A 365 -0.26 -6.06 18.33
N TYR A 366 -1.44 -6.64 18.60
CA TYR A 366 -1.99 -6.77 19.93
C TYR A 366 -2.27 -8.24 20.26
N ILE A 367 -1.65 -8.74 21.34
CA ILE A 367 -1.78 -10.13 21.72
C ILE A 367 -3.00 -10.33 22.62
N LEU A 368 -4.02 -11.02 22.09
CA LEU A 368 -5.24 -11.35 22.81
C LEU A 368 -5.13 -12.64 23.63
N ARG A 369 -4.33 -13.63 23.13
CA ARG A 369 -4.12 -14.96 23.73
C ARG A 369 -2.69 -15.40 23.50
N SER A 370 -1.84 -15.21 24.52
CA SER A 370 -0.37 -15.39 24.42
C SER A 370 0.06 -16.81 24.01
N THR A 371 -0.62 -17.85 24.52
CA THR A 371 -0.31 -19.25 24.17
C THR A 371 -0.49 -19.53 22.68
N TRP A 372 -1.59 -19.03 22.10
CA TRP A 372 -1.88 -19.20 20.68
C TRP A 372 -0.98 -18.34 19.78
N ALA A 373 -0.67 -17.13 20.20
CA ALA A 373 0.24 -16.24 19.47
C ALA A 373 1.65 -16.86 19.39
N LYS A 374 2.17 -17.38 20.50
CA LYS A 374 3.47 -18.08 20.53
C LYS A 374 3.48 -19.33 19.64
N ALA A 375 2.43 -20.17 19.73
CA ALA A 375 2.32 -21.37 18.91
C ALA A 375 2.26 -21.04 17.41
N TYR A 376 1.53 -19.98 17.05
CA TYR A 376 1.44 -19.52 15.67
C TYR A 376 2.75 -18.93 15.16
N GLY A 377 3.47 -18.16 15.96
CA GLY A 377 4.81 -17.64 15.62
C GLY A 377 5.81 -18.77 15.35
N LEU A 378 5.83 -19.82 16.19
CA LEU A 378 6.66 -21.01 15.95
C LEU A 378 6.26 -21.76 14.67
N TYR A 379 4.98 -21.81 14.35
CA TYR A 379 4.50 -22.42 13.11
C TYR A 379 4.96 -21.62 11.87
N GLN A 380 4.90 -20.28 11.92
CA GLN A 380 5.38 -19.42 10.84
C GLN A 380 6.88 -19.55 10.61
N ALA A 381 7.67 -19.50 11.68
CA ALA A 381 9.13 -19.62 11.62
C ALA A 381 9.64 -20.94 11.01
N ARG A 382 8.80 -22.01 10.99
CA ARG A 382 9.13 -23.29 10.34
C ARG A 382 8.79 -23.34 8.86
N ARG A 383 8.14 -22.32 8.32
CA ARG A 383 7.66 -22.28 6.92
C ARG A 383 8.35 -21.24 6.06
N GLY A 384 9.03 -20.26 6.66
CA GLY A 384 9.94 -19.35 6.02
C GLY A 384 11.34 -19.92 6.02
#